data_73c3606a8a530677936c9bfae25494aa
#
_entry.id   73c3606a8a530677936c9bfae25494aa
#
_cell.length_a   1.000
_cell.length_b   1.000
_cell.length_c   1.000
_cell.angle_alpha   90.00
_cell.angle_beta   90.00
_cell.angle_gamma   90.00
#
_symmetry.space_group_name_H-M   'P 1'
#
loop_
_entity.id
_entity.type
_entity.pdbx_description
1 polymer ?
#
loop_
_entity_poly.entity_id
_entity_poly.type
_entity_poly.pdbx_seq_one_letter_code
_entity_poly.pdbx_strand_id
1 'polypeptide(L)'
;MAALLNDYAKKLQNHLQPERDSHQKLVQKGLLLYRQHLVHDKRISGRFLRGKVQDVTPVDCGLDLFDPLFFDCSCPHDGFCRHLMALFFSAYSEENSVFDWVREWKRRSTDGDILQSVKRASDLLEKKAETSGQNISMWLDDFHTAFEEINVNDEFLLDLSAREVYRRLTLFLPVEREWEPLYKLTAAYELFKYINTICLKNDFFSSTALMQFLSGEAEEAANQLSSAALPFVFDPFIAYFRENTRELAESVSLYELETVDFYRILWSRLLKKENWRKEEEARLRKEILNSIDAGENLSSTKVLCFIHLAFXLGNDDTALFFLRQLAQSGVNTAVYMPYWFLELKADERLFRYISAALPMIPRLLETCGDDYDKAAYMRMFFRSINEQALSAQQLKLLEKLYRAFLPVSAPKYGDILFLSARYREWAELXTLIGNTPEDMAKEKLERVAKQAPEVLLPLYHRAVGICIGEKNRKSYQKAVRYLKKLKAIYRKRHEEERWYAFFDEIKERTKRMRAFQEECRRGNLTDADGI
;
A
#
# COMPACT_ATOMS: atom_id res chain seq x y z
N MET A 1 18.34 -34.06 -1.21
CA MET A 1 18.84 -32.89 -0.51
C MET A 1 20.06 -32.31 -1.23
N ALA A 2 21.13 -33.05 -1.38
CA ALA A 2 22.35 -32.64 -2.09
C ALA A 2 22.07 -32.08 -3.50
N ALA A 3 21.23 -32.76 -4.30
CA ALA A 3 20.89 -32.32 -5.65
C ALA A 3 20.25 -30.92 -5.68
N LEU A 4 19.37 -30.65 -4.72
CA LEU A 4 18.67 -29.36 -4.59
C LEU A 4 19.65 -28.23 -4.25
N LEU A 5 20.55 -28.50 -3.31
CA LEU A 5 21.57 -27.53 -2.89
C LEU A 5 22.61 -27.28 -4.00
N ASN A 6 22.93 -28.30 -4.78
CA ASN A 6 23.83 -28.16 -5.95
C ASN A 6 23.17 -27.35 -7.08
N ASP A 7 21.86 -27.53 -7.32
CA ASP A 7 21.12 -26.74 -8.28
C ASP A 7 21.06 -25.28 -7.85
N TYR A 8 20.75 -25.03 -6.59
CA TYR A 8 20.77 -23.69 -5.99
C TYR A 8 22.16 -23.03 -6.12
N ALA A 9 23.22 -23.78 -5.85
CA ALA A 9 24.62 -23.31 -5.95
C ALA A 9 24.95 -22.80 -7.35
N LYS A 10 24.49 -23.52 -8.39
CA LYS A 10 24.67 -23.13 -9.80
C LYS A 10 23.85 -21.87 -10.14
N LYS A 11 22.60 -21.81 -9.70
CA LYS A 11 21.74 -20.63 -9.90
C LYS A 11 22.36 -19.40 -9.25
N LEU A 12 22.86 -19.55 -8.02
CA LEU A 12 23.49 -18.45 -7.29
C LEU A 12 24.78 -17.98 -7.98
N GLN A 13 25.60 -18.90 -8.55
CA GLN A 13 26.77 -18.54 -9.35
C GLN A 13 26.40 -17.75 -10.61
N ASN A 14 25.23 -18.03 -11.22
CA ASN A 14 24.77 -17.31 -12.40
C ASN A 14 24.28 -15.89 -12.08
N HIS A 15 23.71 -15.69 -10.88
CA HIS A 15 23.27 -14.36 -10.44
C HIS A 15 24.42 -13.49 -9.94
N LEU A 16 25.46 -14.09 -9.36
CA LEU A 16 26.61 -13.36 -8.81
C LEU A 16 27.68 -13.17 -9.91
N GLN A 17 27.92 -11.93 -10.28
CA GLN A 17 28.90 -11.55 -11.30
C GLN A 17 30.25 -11.30 -10.65
N PRO A 18 31.27 -12.12 -10.94
CA PRO A 18 32.60 -11.97 -10.28
C PRO A 18 33.33 -10.68 -10.67
N GLU A 19 32.92 -9.99 -11.73
CA GLU A 19 33.49 -8.71 -12.17
C GLU A 19 33.04 -7.55 -11.28
N ARG A 20 31.88 -7.67 -10.61
CA ARG A 20 31.31 -6.61 -9.76
C ARG A 20 31.98 -6.62 -8.37
N ASP A 21 32.55 -5.49 -7.99
CA ASP A 21 33.16 -5.31 -6.69
C ASP A 21 32.20 -5.59 -5.52
N SER A 22 30.95 -5.18 -5.67
CA SER A 22 29.88 -5.45 -4.69
C SER A 22 29.68 -6.94 -4.45
N HIS A 23 29.63 -7.75 -5.54
CA HIS A 23 29.48 -9.20 -5.44
C HIS A 23 30.73 -9.87 -4.86
N GLN A 24 31.93 -9.37 -5.22
CA GLN A 24 33.17 -9.84 -4.61
C GLN A 24 33.17 -9.63 -3.09
N LYS A 25 32.84 -8.42 -2.65
CA LYS A 25 32.74 -8.07 -1.22
C LYS A 25 31.68 -8.90 -0.50
N LEU A 26 30.53 -9.14 -1.15
CA LEU A 26 29.44 -9.97 -0.60
C LEU A 26 29.93 -11.40 -0.36
N VAL A 27 30.52 -12.02 -1.36
CA VAL A 27 31.07 -13.40 -1.27
C VAL A 27 32.16 -13.48 -0.20
N GLN A 28 33.09 -12.51 -0.17
CA GLN A 28 34.18 -12.45 0.82
C GLN A 28 33.64 -12.31 2.25
N LYS A 29 32.65 -11.41 2.49
CA LYS A 29 32.07 -11.20 3.82
C LYS A 29 31.28 -12.44 4.27
N GLY A 30 30.53 -13.07 3.36
CA GLY A 30 29.82 -14.32 3.66
C GLY A 30 30.77 -15.46 3.98
N LEU A 31 31.87 -15.56 3.22
CA LEU A 31 32.92 -16.57 3.45
C LEU A 31 33.59 -16.38 4.81
N LEU A 32 33.82 -15.13 5.22
CA LEU A 32 34.39 -14.81 6.53
C LEU A 32 33.50 -15.30 7.67
N LEU A 33 32.20 -14.98 7.64
CA LEU A 33 31.23 -15.43 8.65
C LEU A 33 31.15 -16.96 8.71
N TYR A 34 31.15 -17.61 7.55
CA TYR A 34 31.15 -19.08 7.45
C TYR A 34 32.42 -19.67 8.09
N ARG A 35 33.58 -19.14 7.77
CA ARG A 35 34.89 -19.63 8.31
C ARG A 35 35.03 -19.41 9.82
N GLN A 36 34.36 -18.41 10.36
CA GLN A 36 34.31 -18.13 11.79
C GLN A 36 33.30 -19.01 12.53
N HIS A 37 32.64 -19.93 11.82
CA HIS A 37 31.62 -20.84 12.36
C HIS A 37 30.46 -20.11 13.05
N LEU A 38 30.05 -18.96 12.49
CA LEU A 38 29.03 -18.11 13.08
C LEU A 38 27.59 -18.50 12.66
N VAL A 39 27.41 -19.60 11.91
CA VAL A 39 26.10 -20.11 11.48
C VAL A 39 25.66 -21.22 12.44
N HIS A 40 24.48 -21.04 13.05
CA HIS A 40 23.91 -21.93 14.05
C HIS A 40 22.47 -22.33 13.69
N ASP A 41 21.93 -23.37 14.34
CA ASP A 41 20.54 -23.82 14.23
C ASP A 41 20.07 -24.05 12.78
N LYS A 42 20.99 -24.51 11.94
CA LYS A 42 20.73 -24.75 10.53
C LYS A 42 19.77 -25.93 10.34
N ARG A 43 18.70 -25.69 9.56
CA ARG A 43 17.67 -26.71 9.27
C ARG A 43 17.22 -26.60 7.82
N ILE A 44 17.05 -27.74 7.17
CA ILE A 44 16.42 -27.77 5.84
C ILE A 44 15.06 -28.45 6.01
N SER A 45 13.98 -27.78 5.59
CA SER A 45 12.63 -28.30 5.64
C SER A 45 11.99 -28.14 4.26
N GLY A 46 11.86 -29.26 3.55
CA GLY A 46 11.42 -29.24 2.16
C GLY A 46 12.38 -28.46 1.27
N ARG A 47 11.94 -27.35 0.73
CA ARG A 47 12.75 -26.48 -0.13
C ARG A 47 13.41 -25.30 0.63
N PHE A 48 13.13 -25.14 1.91
CA PHE A 48 13.61 -24.00 2.68
C PHE A 48 14.80 -24.36 3.56
N LEU A 49 15.89 -23.61 3.42
CA LEU A 49 17.07 -23.65 4.29
C LEU A 49 16.96 -22.47 5.26
N ARG A 50 16.91 -22.74 6.56
CA ARG A 50 16.83 -21.71 7.61
C ARG A 50 17.96 -21.91 8.62
N GLY A 51 18.39 -20.79 9.24
CA GLY A 51 19.42 -20.82 10.28
C GLY A 51 19.59 -19.46 10.91
N LYS A 52 20.46 -19.42 11.91
CA LYS A 52 20.84 -18.18 12.61
C LYS A 52 22.30 -17.88 12.34
N VAL A 53 22.60 -16.61 12.10
CA VAL A 53 23.99 -16.16 11.93
C VAL A 53 24.33 -15.22 13.07
N GLN A 54 25.36 -15.56 13.84
CA GLN A 54 25.85 -14.72 14.93
C GLN A 54 26.78 -13.64 14.35
N ASP A 55 26.27 -12.43 14.29
CA ASP A 55 27.04 -11.22 13.95
C ASP A 55 27.03 -10.33 15.20
N VAL A 56 27.06 -9.02 15.07
CA VAL A 56 26.94 -8.08 16.21
C VAL A 56 25.67 -8.41 17.03
N THR A 57 24.55 -8.66 16.34
CA THR A 57 23.34 -9.26 16.92
C THR A 57 23.01 -10.53 16.14
N PRO A 58 22.45 -11.57 16.79
CA PRO A 58 22.04 -12.76 16.06
C PRO A 58 20.93 -12.41 15.06
N VAL A 59 21.05 -12.91 13.83
CA VAL A 59 20.04 -12.68 12.77
C VAL A 59 19.47 -14.02 12.30
N ASP A 60 18.17 -14.07 12.09
CA ASP A 60 17.45 -15.20 11.51
C ASP A 60 17.51 -15.07 9.98
N CYS A 61 17.85 -16.15 9.29
CA CYS A 61 18.06 -16.19 7.84
C CYS A 61 17.32 -17.36 7.21
N GLY A 62 16.79 -17.14 6.00
CA GLY A 62 16.10 -18.16 5.23
C GLY A 62 16.38 -18.05 3.73
N LEU A 63 16.55 -19.20 3.07
CA LEU A 63 16.74 -19.30 1.62
C LEU A 63 15.75 -20.31 1.05
N ASP A 64 15.13 -19.97 -0.08
CA ASP A 64 14.34 -20.92 -0.87
C ASP A 64 15.29 -21.57 -1.89
N LEU A 65 15.55 -22.86 -1.71
CA LEU A 65 16.50 -23.59 -2.55
C LEU A 65 16.02 -23.82 -3.99
N PHE A 66 14.75 -23.53 -4.30
CA PHE A 66 14.25 -23.58 -5.68
C PHE A 66 14.52 -22.26 -6.42
N ASP A 67 14.52 -21.14 -5.69
CA ASP A 67 14.64 -19.82 -6.32
C ASP A 67 15.56 -18.92 -5.48
N PRO A 68 16.76 -18.57 -5.99
CA PRO A 68 17.69 -17.67 -5.30
C PRO A 68 17.17 -16.25 -5.03
N LEU A 69 16.06 -15.87 -5.67
CA LEU A 69 15.44 -14.56 -5.47
C LEU A 69 14.49 -14.53 -4.26
N PHE A 70 14.17 -15.71 -3.68
CA PHE A 70 13.34 -15.81 -2.48
C PHE A 70 14.21 -16.10 -1.26
N PHE A 71 14.31 -15.11 -0.39
CA PHE A 71 15.09 -15.19 0.85
C PHE A 71 14.51 -14.26 1.90
N ASP A 72 14.85 -14.50 3.16
CA ASP A 72 14.53 -13.60 4.27
C ASP A 72 15.73 -13.51 5.20
N CYS A 73 15.98 -12.32 5.74
CA CYS A 73 17.00 -12.10 6.75
C CYS A 73 16.56 -10.96 7.67
N SER A 74 16.64 -11.17 8.98
CA SER A 74 16.23 -10.17 9.97
C SER A 74 17.22 -9.01 10.12
N CYS A 75 18.33 -9.00 9.34
CA CYS A 75 19.28 -7.89 9.36
C CYS A 75 18.69 -6.66 8.63
N PRO A 76 19.21 -5.44 8.89
CA PRO A 76 18.69 -4.24 8.26
C PRO A 76 19.09 -4.03 6.79
N HIS A 77 19.71 -5.00 6.14
CA HIS A 77 20.04 -4.96 4.71
C HIS A 77 18.90 -5.57 3.90
N ASP A 78 18.33 -4.83 2.96
CA ASP A 78 17.13 -5.25 2.21
C ASP A 78 17.41 -6.17 1.02
N GLY A 79 18.65 -6.42 0.68
CA GLY A 79 19.02 -7.32 -0.42
C GLY A 79 19.64 -8.62 0.07
N PHE A 80 20.15 -9.40 -0.87
CA PHE A 80 20.89 -10.63 -0.56
C PHE A 80 22.17 -10.25 0.19
N CYS A 81 22.27 -10.66 1.43
CA CYS A 81 23.27 -10.15 2.38
C CYS A 81 24.35 -11.19 2.74
N ARG A 82 25.40 -10.73 3.45
CA ARG A 82 26.50 -11.58 3.92
C ARG A 82 26.01 -12.75 4.79
N HIS A 83 24.92 -12.57 5.53
CA HIS A 83 24.37 -13.62 6.41
C HIS A 83 23.73 -14.75 5.59
N LEU A 84 22.97 -14.41 4.55
CA LEU A 84 22.41 -15.38 3.61
C LEU A 84 23.52 -16.14 2.88
N MET A 85 24.58 -15.42 2.47
CA MET A 85 25.74 -16.03 1.84
C MET A 85 26.47 -17.01 2.79
N ALA A 86 26.61 -16.63 4.07
CA ALA A 86 27.20 -17.49 5.10
C ALA A 86 26.35 -18.73 5.36
N LEU A 87 25.02 -18.55 5.43
CA LEU A 87 24.07 -19.67 5.61
C LEU A 87 24.19 -20.66 4.44
N PHE A 88 24.23 -20.16 3.20
CA PHE A 88 24.42 -20.98 2.01
C PHE A 88 25.73 -21.75 2.11
N PHE A 89 26.86 -21.08 2.38
CA PHE A 89 28.18 -21.74 2.49
C PHE A 89 28.19 -22.80 3.58
N SER A 90 27.58 -22.54 4.72
CA SER A 90 27.49 -23.49 5.83
C SER A 90 26.74 -24.77 5.45
N ALA A 91 25.62 -24.61 4.71
CA ALA A 91 24.87 -25.79 4.25
C ALA A 91 25.60 -26.52 3.11
N TYR A 92 26.15 -25.77 2.16
CA TYR A 92 26.85 -26.32 1.00
C TYR A 92 28.11 -27.12 1.41
N SER A 93 28.81 -26.67 2.45
CA SER A 93 30.04 -27.30 2.94
C SER A 93 29.83 -28.72 3.52
N GLU A 94 28.62 -29.14 3.79
CA GLU A 94 28.34 -30.48 4.34
C GLU A 94 28.65 -31.60 3.33
N GLU A 95 28.47 -31.31 2.05
CA GLU A 95 28.65 -32.31 0.99
C GLU A 95 29.60 -31.85 -0.14
N ASN A 96 29.96 -30.57 -0.16
CA ASN A 96 30.70 -29.96 -1.27
C ASN A 96 31.80 -29.01 -0.76
N SER A 97 32.77 -28.71 -1.63
CA SER A 97 33.86 -27.79 -1.32
C SER A 97 33.44 -26.34 -1.61
N VAL A 98 33.33 -25.54 -0.56
CA VAL A 98 33.08 -24.08 -0.70
C VAL A 98 34.25 -23.41 -1.43
N PHE A 99 35.48 -23.89 -1.22
CA PHE A 99 36.68 -23.39 -1.91
C PHE A 99 36.55 -23.59 -3.44
N ASP A 100 36.08 -24.77 -3.87
CA ASP A 100 35.93 -25.05 -5.28
C ASP A 100 34.78 -24.21 -5.89
N TRP A 101 33.66 -24.01 -5.15
CA TRP A 101 32.59 -23.13 -5.56
C TRP A 101 33.07 -21.69 -5.82
N VAL A 102 33.86 -21.13 -4.90
CA VAL A 102 34.43 -19.77 -5.01
C VAL A 102 35.45 -19.69 -6.15
N ARG A 103 36.26 -20.72 -6.31
CA ARG A 103 37.28 -20.78 -7.38
C ARG A 103 36.60 -20.84 -8.76
N GLU A 104 35.59 -21.67 -8.90
CA GLU A 104 34.82 -21.82 -10.15
C GLU A 104 34.06 -20.53 -10.49
N TRP A 105 33.44 -19.92 -9.49
CA TRP A 105 32.74 -18.64 -9.64
C TRP A 105 33.72 -17.55 -10.14
N LYS A 106 34.89 -17.44 -9.57
CA LYS A 106 35.92 -16.46 -9.99
C LYS A 106 36.47 -16.75 -11.41
N ARG A 107 36.56 -18.02 -11.81
CA ARG A 107 37.05 -18.40 -13.14
C ARG A 107 36.13 -17.93 -14.28
N ARG A 108 34.87 -17.75 -14.03
CA ARG A 108 33.90 -17.23 -15.04
C ARG A 108 34.28 -15.84 -15.53
N SER A 109 35.01 -15.07 -14.75
CA SER A 109 35.54 -13.77 -15.14
C SER A 109 36.73 -13.86 -16.12
N THR A 110 37.45 -14.99 -16.15
CA THR A 110 38.71 -15.10 -16.91
C THR A 110 38.57 -15.66 -18.31
N ASP A 111 37.44 -16.30 -18.65
CA ASP A 111 37.30 -16.96 -19.96
C ASP A 111 36.95 -16.00 -21.12
N GLY A 112 36.65 -14.72 -20.81
CA GLY A 112 36.32 -13.71 -21.82
C GLY A 112 37.41 -12.75 -22.24
N ASP A 113 38.56 -12.67 -21.54
CA ASP A 113 39.45 -11.51 -21.69
C ASP A 113 40.96 -11.81 -21.61
N ILE A 114 41.40 -12.90 -22.22
CA ILE A 114 42.87 -13.20 -22.25
C ILE A 114 43.63 -12.35 -23.28
N LEU A 115 42.94 -11.65 -24.18
CA LEU A 115 43.57 -10.90 -25.27
C LEU A 115 43.63 -9.38 -25.10
N GLN A 116 43.09 -8.80 -24.02
CA GLN A 116 43.14 -7.35 -23.83
C GLN A 116 43.86 -6.85 -22.58
N SER A 117 44.49 -7.71 -21.79
CA SER A 117 45.00 -7.33 -20.47
C SER A 117 46.51 -7.17 -20.34
N VAL A 118 47.17 -6.56 -21.34
CA VAL A 118 48.53 -6.00 -21.07
C VAL A 118 48.44 -4.47 -21.07
N LYS A 119 47.73 -3.95 -20.09
CA LYS A 119 47.79 -2.52 -19.75
C LYS A 119 48.80 -2.33 -18.61
N ARG A 120 49.61 -1.31 -18.75
CA ARG A 120 50.68 -0.99 -17.78
C ARG A 120 50.11 -0.66 -16.38
N ALA A 121 50.89 -0.95 -15.36
CA ALA A 121 50.52 -0.73 -13.95
C ALA A 121 50.10 0.73 -13.65
N SER A 122 50.61 1.69 -14.40
CA SER A 122 50.21 3.11 -14.29
C SER A 122 48.74 3.34 -14.66
N ASP A 123 48.23 2.66 -15.71
CA ASP A 123 46.85 2.77 -16.18
C ASP A 123 45.87 2.16 -15.18
N LEU A 124 46.31 1.14 -14.43
CA LEU A 124 45.54 0.50 -13.36
C LEU A 124 45.41 1.40 -12.11
N LEU A 125 46.46 2.20 -11.81
CA LEU A 125 46.45 3.13 -10.68
C LEU A 125 45.61 4.37 -10.98
N GLU A 126 45.65 4.88 -12.23
CA GLU A 126 44.78 6.00 -12.64
C GLU A 126 43.30 5.58 -12.68
N LYS A 127 42.98 4.40 -13.24
CA LYS A 127 41.61 3.86 -13.24
C LYS A 127 41.10 3.59 -11.83
N LYS A 128 41.96 3.19 -10.88
CA LYS A 128 41.55 2.93 -9.49
C LYS A 128 41.21 4.21 -8.72
N ALA A 129 41.80 5.35 -9.14
CA ALA A 129 41.46 6.66 -8.55
C ALA A 129 40.14 7.22 -9.14
N GLU A 130 39.81 6.86 -10.38
CA GLU A 130 38.59 7.34 -11.05
C GLU A 130 37.34 6.43 -10.81
N THR A 131 37.52 5.17 -10.43
CA THR A 131 36.44 4.17 -10.32
C THR A 131 35.96 3.90 -8.89
N SER A 132 36.35 4.75 -7.92
CA SER A 132 35.91 4.53 -6.53
C SER A 132 34.51 5.15 -6.22
N GLY A 133 33.81 5.71 -7.20
CA GLY A 133 32.52 6.35 -7.00
C GLY A 133 31.39 5.70 -7.80
N GLN A 134 30.23 5.60 -7.20
CA GLN A 134 28.99 5.24 -7.91
C GLN A 134 28.68 6.31 -8.96
N ASN A 135 28.26 5.91 -10.15
CA ASN A 135 28.04 6.80 -11.28
C ASN A 135 26.69 6.52 -11.92
N ILE A 136 25.91 7.57 -12.17
CA ILE A 136 24.55 7.45 -12.73
C ILE A 136 24.57 6.80 -14.12
N SER A 137 25.51 7.17 -14.99
CA SER A 137 25.58 6.58 -16.35
C SER A 137 25.83 5.07 -16.30
N MET A 138 26.71 4.63 -15.41
CA MET A 138 27.00 3.21 -15.21
C MET A 138 25.75 2.44 -14.73
N TRP A 139 24.99 3.01 -13.79
CA TRP A 139 23.75 2.40 -13.32
C TRP A 139 22.72 2.30 -14.45
N LEU A 140 22.57 3.37 -15.25
CA LEU A 140 21.62 3.39 -16.35
C LEU A 140 21.98 2.34 -17.41
N ASP A 141 23.27 2.20 -17.74
CA ASP A 141 23.75 1.17 -18.69
C ASP A 141 23.46 -0.25 -18.15
N ASP A 142 23.71 -0.48 -16.85
CA ASP A 142 23.41 -1.76 -16.20
C ASP A 142 21.90 -2.06 -16.23
N PHE A 143 21.06 -1.06 -15.91
CA PHE A 143 19.60 -1.21 -15.90
C PHE A 143 19.10 -1.50 -17.30
N HIS A 144 19.50 -0.71 -18.30
CA HIS A 144 19.04 -0.90 -19.69
C HIS A 144 19.45 -2.27 -20.24
N THR A 145 20.66 -2.72 -19.92
CA THR A 145 21.13 -4.07 -20.27
C THR A 145 20.21 -5.14 -19.63
N ALA A 146 19.88 -4.97 -18.35
CA ALA A 146 18.98 -5.92 -17.68
C ALA A 146 17.56 -5.88 -18.27
N PHE A 147 17.08 -4.72 -18.70
CA PHE A 147 15.74 -4.57 -19.28
C PHE A 147 15.60 -5.28 -20.63
N GLU A 148 16.68 -5.54 -21.36
CA GLU A 148 16.65 -6.33 -22.60
C GLU A 148 16.16 -7.76 -22.38
N GLU A 149 16.22 -8.26 -21.15
CA GLU A 149 15.76 -9.60 -20.77
C GLU A 149 14.24 -9.66 -20.55
N ILE A 150 13.55 -8.50 -20.50
CA ILE A 150 12.10 -8.44 -20.23
C ILE A 150 11.33 -8.90 -21.47
N ASN A 151 10.38 -9.81 -21.28
CA ASN A 151 9.54 -10.29 -22.36
C ASN A 151 8.48 -9.23 -22.73
N VAL A 152 8.62 -8.64 -23.90
CA VAL A 152 7.76 -7.53 -24.36
C VAL A 152 6.64 -7.99 -25.32
N ASN A 153 6.53 -9.30 -25.56
CA ASN A 153 5.60 -9.84 -26.58
C ASN A 153 4.24 -10.23 -26.00
N ASP A 154 4.14 -10.35 -24.68
CA ASP A 154 2.94 -10.81 -23.99
C ASP A 154 2.80 -10.04 -22.68
N GLU A 155 1.62 -9.48 -22.43
CA GLU A 155 1.38 -8.60 -21.28
C GLU A 155 1.58 -9.29 -19.92
N PHE A 156 1.16 -10.56 -19.82
CA PHE A 156 1.34 -11.33 -18.58
C PHE A 156 2.83 -11.64 -18.36
N LEU A 157 3.54 -12.03 -19.42
CA LEU A 157 4.97 -12.31 -19.36
C LEU A 157 5.79 -11.04 -19.11
N LEU A 158 5.31 -9.89 -19.60
CA LEU A 158 5.91 -8.58 -19.33
C LEU A 158 5.96 -8.32 -17.82
N ASP A 159 4.82 -8.42 -17.13
CA ASP A 159 4.74 -8.19 -15.67
C ASP A 159 5.66 -9.14 -14.90
N LEU A 160 5.61 -10.43 -15.25
CA LEU A 160 6.37 -11.46 -14.54
C LEU A 160 7.88 -11.25 -14.71
N SER A 161 8.33 -11.04 -15.97
CA SER A 161 9.76 -10.85 -16.26
C SER A 161 10.28 -9.51 -15.72
N ALA A 162 9.47 -8.45 -15.76
CA ALA A 162 9.86 -7.14 -15.21
C ALA A 162 10.06 -7.22 -13.70
N ARG A 163 9.17 -7.90 -12.96
CA ARG A 163 9.34 -8.13 -11.52
C ARG A 163 10.60 -8.93 -11.22
N GLU A 164 10.86 -9.95 -12.02
CA GLU A 164 12.07 -10.77 -11.87
C GLU A 164 13.34 -9.94 -12.11
N VAL A 165 13.35 -9.13 -13.16
CA VAL A 165 14.49 -8.23 -13.47
C VAL A 165 14.69 -7.23 -12.32
N TYR A 166 13.63 -6.60 -11.81
CA TYR A 166 13.71 -5.66 -10.69
C TYR A 166 14.29 -6.34 -9.44
N ARG A 167 13.76 -7.51 -9.08
CA ARG A 167 14.29 -8.30 -7.94
C ARG A 167 15.77 -8.60 -8.12
N ARG A 168 16.16 -9.02 -9.31
CA ARG A 168 17.58 -9.34 -9.59
C ARG A 168 18.46 -8.11 -9.46
N LEU A 169 18.03 -6.95 -9.95
CA LEU A 169 18.77 -5.68 -9.80
C LEU A 169 18.94 -5.31 -8.33
N THR A 170 17.88 -5.49 -7.53
CA THR A 170 17.90 -5.12 -6.11
C THR A 170 18.38 -6.25 -5.18
N LEU A 171 18.65 -7.44 -5.70
CA LEU A 171 19.20 -8.55 -4.92
C LEU A 171 20.62 -8.24 -4.44
N PHE A 172 21.43 -7.59 -5.26
CA PHE A 172 22.82 -7.29 -5.02
C PHE A 172 23.06 -5.78 -5.00
N LEU A 173 22.46 -5.15 -4.02
CA LEU A 173 22.54 -3.69 -3.77
C LEU A 173 23.99 -3.24 -3.51
N PRO A 174 24.29 -1.96 -3.72
CA PRO A 174 25.60 -1.41 -3.32
C PRO A 174 25.95 -1.77 -1.88
N VAL A 175 27.20 -2.08 -1.63
CA VAL A 175 27.66 -2.54 -0.31
C VAL A 175 27.59 -1.40 0.74
N GLU A 176 27.78 -0.19 0.28
CA GLU A 176 27.65 1.01 1.12
C GLU A 176 26.15 1.35 1.24
N ARG A 177 25.60 1.17 2.43
CA ARG A 177 24.16 1.32 2.72
C ARG A 177 23.56 2.66 2.30
N GLU A 178 24.38 3.71 2.32
CA GLU A 178 23.92 5.05 1.95
C GLU A 178 23.44 5.14 0.50
N TRP A 179 23.96 4.25 -0.38
CA TRP A 179 23.58 4.21 -1.80
C TRP A 179 22.33 3.34 -2.07
N GLU A 180 21.97 2.44 -1.15
CA GLU A 180 20.88 1.49 -1.38
C GLU A 180 19.55 2.17 -1.75
N PRO A 181 19.10 3.20 -1.00
CA PRO A 181 17.82 3.85 -1.35
C PRO A 181 17.90 4.56 -2.70
N LEU A 182 19.02 5.21 -3.00
CA LEU A 182 19.17 5.93 -4.29
C LEU A 182 19.19 4.95 -5.46
N TYR A 183 19.84 3.79 -5.29
CA TYR A 183 19.88 2.72 -6.29
C TYR A 183 18.47 2.17 -6.56
N LYS A 184 17.73 1.82 -5.49
CA LYS A 184 16.35 1.31 -5.58
C LYS A 184 15.43 2.33 -6.27
N LEU A 185 15.51 3.59 -5.87
CA LEU A 185 14.72 4.67 -6.46
C LEU A 185 15.00 4.80 -7.96
N THR A 186 16.28 4.79 -8.34
CA THR A 186 16.69 4.92 -9.75
C THR A 186 16.22 3.71 -10.56
N ALA A 187 16.42 2.50 -10.04
CA ALA A 187 15.99 1.25 -10.70
C ALA A 187 14.48 1.22 -10.91
N ALA A 188 13.70 1.58 -9.87
CA ALA A 188 12.23 1.60 -9.95
C ALA A 188 11.75 2.65 -10.98
N TYR A 189 12.34 3.84 -10.96
CA TYR A 189 12.02 4.93 -11.87
C TYR A 189 12.31 4.56 -13.33
N GLU A 190 13.50 4.04 -13.60
CA GLU A 190 13.90 3.65 -14.96
C GLU A 190 13.05 2.50 -15.50
N LEU A 191 12.79 1.50 -14.66
CA LEU A 191 11.94 0.39 -15.05
C LEU A 191 10.50 0.87 -15.31
N PHE A 192 9.97 1.76 -14.48
CA PHE A 192 8.66 2.37 -14.70
C PHE A 192 8.58 3.06 -16.08
N LYS A 193 9.57 3.88 -16.43
CA LYS A 193 9.64 4.56 -17.73
C LYS A 193 9.68 3.56 -18.88
N TYR A 194 10.51 2.53 -18.76
CA TYR A 194 10.66 1.48 -19.76
C TYR A 194 9.33 0.75 -19.98
N ILE A 195 8.69 0.27 -18.90
CA ILE A 195 7.42 -0.47 -18.99
C ILE A 195 6.30 0.43 -19.55
N ASN A 196 6.21 1.69 -19.12
CA ASN A 196 5.22 2.63 -19.64
C ASN A 196 5.37 2.78 -21.18
N THR A 197 6.60 2.89 -21.66
CA THR A 197 6.89 2.98 -23.11
C THR A 197 6.44 1.71 -23.86
N ILE A 198 6.73 0.53 -23.30
CA ILE A 198 6.33 -0.77 -23.89
C ILE A 198 4.80 -0.89 -23.90
N CYS A 199 4.14 -0.54 -22.79
CA CYS A 199 2.67 -0.62 -22.68
C CYS A 199 1.98 0.31 -23.68
N LEU A 200 2.46 1.53 -23.83
CA LEU A 200 1.93 2.48 -24.83
C LEU A 200 2.10 1.95 -26.25
N LYS A 201 3.25 1.37 -26.56
CA LYS A 201 3.58 0.85 -27.91
C LYS A 201 2.72 -0.37 -28.30
N ASN A 202 2.37 -1.20 -27.32
CA ASN A 202 1.67 -2.48 -27.56
C ASN A 202 0.21 -2.47 -27.09
N ASP A 203 -0.30 -1.34 -26.59
CA ASP A 203 -1.64 -1.19 -26.00
C ASP A 203 -1.89 -2.20 -24.86
N PHE A 204 -0.94 -2.32 -23.94
CA PHE A 204 -1.04 -3.19 -22.76
C PHE A 204 -1.62 -2.41 -21.58
N PHE A 205 -2.70 -2.90 -20.97
CA PHE A 205 -3.48 -2.18 -19.95
C PHE A 205 -3.49 -2.86 -18.57
N SER A 206 -2.99 -4.08 -18.44
CA SER A 206 -3.14 -4.85 -17.20
C SER A 206 -1.94 -4.76 -16.25
N SER A 207 -0.91 -3.98 -16.57
CA SER A 207 0.31 -3.85 -15.75
C SER A 207 0.16 -2.90 -14.56
N THR A 208 -1.06 -2.53 -14.17
CA THR A 208 -1.32 -1.60 -13.04
C THR A 208 -0.66 -2.09 -11.75
N ALA A 209 -0.76 -3.38 -11.43
CA ALA A 209 -0.18 -3.93 -10.20
C ALA A 209 1.36 -3.85 -10.20
N LEU A 210 2.00 -4.00 -11.36
CA LEU A 210 3.44 -3.79 -11.51
C LEU A 210 3.80 -2.32 -11.31
N MET A 211 3.05 -1.41 -11.95
CA MET A 211 3.31 0.04 -11.86
C MET A 211 3.13 0.54 -10.42
N GLN A 212 2.11 0.07 -9.72
CA GLN A 212 1.89 0.36 -8.29
C GLN A 212 3.01 -0.19 -7.41
N PHE A 213 3.47 -1.40 -7.70
CA PHE A 213 4.61 -1.99 -7.00
C PHE A 213 5.86 -1.10 -7.17
N LEU A 214 6.17 -0.66 -8.41
CA LEU A 214 7.34 0.18 -8.67
C LEU A 214 7.22 1.55 -7.99
N SER A 215 6.03 2.18 -8.00
CA SER A 215 5.84 3.46 -7.30
C SER A 215 5.96 3.29 -5.79
N GLY A 216 5.51 2.16 -5.23
CA GLY A 216 5.68 1.83 -3.81
C GLY A 216 7.15 1.68 -3.42
N GLU A 217 7.93 0.95 -4.22
CA GLU A 217 9.38 0.80 -4.03
C GLU A 217 10.09 2.17 -4.09
N ALA A 218 9.69 3.00 -5.06
CA ALA A 218 10.24 4.36 -5.21
C ALA A 218 9.90 5.23 -3.99
N GLU A 219 8.67 5.16 -3.49
CA GLU A 219 8.23 5.95 -2.32
C GLU A 219 9.00 5.53 -1.06
N GLU A 220 9.17 4.24 -0.82
CA GLU A 220 9.93 3.74 0.32
C GLU A 220 11.38 4.22 0.26
N ALA A 221 12.04 4.05 -0.89
CA ALA A 221 13.41 4.49 -1.11
C ALA A 221 13.56 6.01 -0.94
N ALA A 222 12.64 6.78 -1.52
CA ALA A 222 12.66 8.25 -1.42
C ALA A 222 12.43 8.73 0.03
N ASN A 223 11.60 8.04 0.81
CA ASN A 223 11.37 8.35 2.22
C ASN A 223 12.66 8.16 3.04
N GLN A 224 13.43 7.11 2.75
CA GLN A 224 14.73 6.87 3.41
C GLN A 224 15.71 8.00 3.08
N LEU A 225 15.78 8.42 1.82
CA LEU A 225 16.63 9.54 1.37
C LEU A 225 16.19 10.86 2.02
N SER A 226 14.89 11.07 2.16
CA SER A 226 14.29 12.30 2.68
C SER A 226 14.65 12.57 4.14
N SER A 227 14.92 11.53 4.93
CA SER A 227 15.22 11.62 6.36
C SER A 227 16.70 11.94 6.67
N ALA A 228 17.56 11.94 5.65
CA ALA A 228 19.00 12.09 5.81
C ALA A 228 19.51 13.36 5.11
N ALA A 229 20.65 13.86 5.59
CA ALA A 229 21.41 14.88 4.85
C ALA A 229 22.09 14.19 3.66
N LEU A 230 21.75 14.58 2.46
CA LEU A 230 22.27 13.91 1.26
C LEU A 230 23.72 14.30 1.01
N PRO A 231 24.64 13.34 0.84
CA PRO A 231 26.03 13.64 0.49
C PRO A 231 26.13 14.34 -0.88
N PHE A 232 27.13 15.21 -1.05
CA PHE A 232 27.40 15.89 -2.32
C PHE A 232 27.63 14.93 -3.49
N VAL A 233 28.11 13.73 -3.20
CA VAL A 233 28.32 12.69 -4.23
C VAL A 233 27.00 12.26 -4.90
N PHE A 234 25.84 12.56 -4.30
CA PHE A 234 24.51 12.28 -4.89
C PHE A 234 24.06 13.38 -5.88
N ASP A 235 24.74 14.53 -5.94
CA ASP A 235 24.33 15.67 -6.78
C ASP A 235 24.11 15.30 -8.26
N PRO A 236 24.94 14.45 -8.92
CA PRO A 236 24.65 14.05 -10.30
C PRO A 236 23.34 13.28 -10.46
N PHE A 237 22.98 12.47 -9.47
CA PHE A 237 21.71 11.71 -9.46
C PHE A 237 20.52 12.65 -9.23
N ILE A 238 20.67 13.62 -8.35
CA ILE A 238 19.64 14.63 -8.08
C ILE A 238 19.41 15.49 -9.33
N ALA A 239 20.48 15.88 -10.02
CA ALA A 239 20.40 16.61 -11.29
C ALA A 239 19.68 15.78 -12.36
N TYR A 240 20.00 14.49 -12.45
CA TYR A 240 19.34 13.54 -13.35
C TYR A 240 17.82 13.52 -13.11
N PHE A 241 17.39 13.32 -11.85
CA PHE A 241 15.95 13.31 -11.52
C PHE A 241 15.29 14.65 -11.83
N ARG A 242 15.93 15.77 -11.51
CA ARG A 242 15.38 17.11 -11.77
C ARG A 242 15.09 17.33 -13.25
N GLU A 243 15.98 16.87 -14.13
CA GLU A 243 15.79 16.97 -15.59
C GLU A 243 14.70 16.03 -16.08
N ASN A 244 14.72 14.78 -15.60
CA ASN A 244 13.82 13.73 -16.09
C ASN A 244 12.37 13.85 -15.56
N THR A 245 12.11 14.53 -14.44
CA THR A 245 10.74 14.77 -13.97
C THR A 245 9.91 15.59 -14.96
N ARG A 246 10.54 16.38 -15.82
CA ARG A 246 9.83 17.11 -16.88
C ARG A 246 9.16 16.16 -17.84
N GLU A 247 9.84 15.06 -18.19
CA GLU A 247 9.28 14.02 -19.06
C GLU A 247 8.01 13.41 -18.47
N LEU A 248 7.98 13.19 -17.14
CA LEU A 248 6.78 12.67 -16.47
C LEU A 248 5.57 13.59 -16.65
N ALA A 249 5.76 14.88 -16.45
CA ALA A 249 4.67 15.87 -16.56
C ALA A 249 4.15 16.00 -18.01
N GLU A 250 4.99 15.71 -18.99
CA GLU A 250 4.67 15.83 -20.41
C GLU A 250 4.26 14.49 -21.05
N SER A 251 4.49 13.38 -20.35
CA SER A 251 4.28 12.05 -20.90
C SER A 251 2.80 11.75 -21.13
N VAL A 252 2.52 11.04 -22.20
CA VAL A 252 1.30 10.27 -22.33
C VAL A 252 1.53 8.96 -21.59
N SER A 253 0.60 8.58 -20.76
CA SER A 253 0.71 7.35 -19.97
C SER A 253 -0.64 6.66 -19.86
N LEU A 254 -0.64 5.34 -19.97
CA LEU A 254 -1.80 4.51 -19.63
C LEU A 254 -1.97 4.40 -18.12
N TYR A 255 -0.95 4.78 -17.36
CA TYR A 255 -0.85 4.68 -15.90
C TYR A 255 -0.68 6.08 -15.29
N GLU A 256 -1.69 6.96 -15.52
CA GLU A 256 -1.64 8.38 -15.10
C GLU A 256 -1.40 8.51 -13.59
N LEU A 257 -2.11 7.71 -12.78
CA LEU A 257 -1.98 7.76 -11.32
C LEU A 257 -0.53 7.52 -10.90
N GLU A 258 0.07 6.46 -11.39
CA GLU A 258 1.44 6.07 -11.03
C GLU A 258 2.47 7.06 -11.59
N THR A 259 2.20 7.64 -12.76
CA THR A 259 3.04 8.71 -13.35
C THR A 259 3.05 9.95 -12.44
N VAL A 260 1.87 10.38 -11.98
CA VAL A 260 1.72 11.51 -11.04
C VAL A 260 2.37 11.14 -9.69
N ASP A 261 2.26 9.89 -9.25
CA ASP A 261 2.89 9.42 -8.01
C ASP A 261 4.41 9.51 -8.09
N PHE A 262 5.05 9.08 -9.17
CA PHE A 262 6.51 9.25 -9.33
C PHE A 262 6.89 10.72 -9.28
N TYR A 263 6.16 11.58 -9.97
CA TYR A 263 6.40 13.02 -9.94
C TYR A 263 6.28 13.56 -8.50
N ARG A 264 5.19 13.22 -7.82
CA ARG A 264 4.92 13.60 -6.42
C ARG A 264 6.04 13.14 -5.48
N ILE A 265 6.44 11.87 -5.58
CA ILE A 265 7.50 11.27 -4.75
C ILE A 265 8.80 12.06 -4.91
N LEU A 266 9.21 12.31 -6.14
CA LEU A 266 10.48 13.00 -6.43
C LEU A 266 10.46 14.44 -5.91
N TRP A 267 9.38 15.21 -6.17
CA TRP A 267 9.29 16.60 -5.73
C TRP A 267 9.00 16.76 -4.23
N SER A 268 8.37 15.78 -3.59
CA SER A 268 8.12 15.80 -2.14
C SER A 268 9.35 15.36 -1.33
N ARG A 269 10.06 14.35 -1.79
CA ARG A 269 11.08 13.65 -0.98
C ARG A 269 12.52 14.01 -1.38
N LEU A 270 12.80 14.19 -2.67
CA LEU A 270 14.16 14.39 -3.18
C LEU A 270 14.43 15.83 -3.61
N LEU A 271 13.55 16.42 -4.44
CA LEU A 271 13.72 17.73 -5.03
C LEU A 271 13.10 18.83 -4.15
N LYS A 272 13.62 18.96 -2.91
CA LYS A 272 13.00 19.80 -1.87
C LYS A 272 13.35 21.29 -1.97
N LYS A 273 14.37 21.67 -2.76
CA LYS A 273 14.79 23.07 -2.82
C LYS A 273 13.67 23.95 -3.37
N GLU A 274 13.29 24.96 -2.60
CA GLU A 274 12.14 25.83 -2.89
C GLU A 274 12.28 26.54 -4.23
N ASN A 275 13.50 27.02 -4.57
CA ASN A 275 13.75 27.66 -5.85
C ASN A 275 13.50 26.71 -7.03
N TRP A 276 13.87 25.44 -6.91
CA TRP A 276 13.61 24.42 -7.95
C TRP A 276 12.10 24.20 -8.14
N ARG A 277 11.36 24.11 -7.04
CA ARG A 277 9.89 23.97 -7.06
C ARG A 277 9.24 25.19 -7.72
N LYS A 278 9.72 26.40 -7.40
CA LYS A 278 9.22 27.66 -8.00
C LYS A 278 9.50 27.72 -9.50
N GLU A 279 10.70 27.32 -9.92
CA GLU A 279 11.08 27.30 -11.35
C GLU A 279 10.20 26.34 -12.13
N GLU A 280 10.01 25.13 -11.63
CA GLU A 280 9.20 24.10 -12.30
C GLU A 280 7.71 24.46 -12.28
N GLU A 281 7.20 24.99 -11.16
CA GLU A 281 5.80 25.48 -11.07
C GLU A 281 5.56 26.59 -12.11
N ALA A 282 6.47 27.54 -12.22
CA ALA A 282 6.35 28.63 -13.17
C ALA A 282 6.41 28.12 -14.63
N ARG A 283 7.26 27.14 -14.92
CA ARG A 283 7.32 26.48 -16.24
C ARG A 283 5.98 25.83 -16.59
N LEU A 284 5.46 24.98 -15.70
CA LEU A 284 4.18 24.29 -15.92
C LEU A 284 3.02 25.27 -16.04
N ARG A 285 2.99 26.30 -15.20
CA ARG A 285 1.97 27.38 -15.25
C ARG A 285 1.94 28.02 -16.63
N LYS A 286 3.11 28.41 -17.15
CA LYS A 286 3.24 29.03 -18.45
C LYS A 286 2.72 28.11 -19.56
N GLU A 287 3.09 26.85 -19.53
CA GLU A 287 2.65 25.87 -20.55
C GLU A 287 1.15 25.64 -20.50
N ILE A 288 0.58 25.50 -19.30
CA ILE A 288 -0.86 25.32 -19.10
C ILE A 288 -1.63 26.54 -19.64
N LEU A 289 -1.17 27.75 -19.33
CA LEU A 289 -1.80 28.98 -19.81
C LEU A 289 -1.71 29.09 -21.35
N ASN A 290 -0.56 28.78 -21.93
CA ASN A 290 -0.38 28.78 -23.39
C ASN A 290 -1.34 27.78 -24.06
N SER A 291 -1.52 26.58 -23.51
CA SER A 291 -2.45 25.59 -24.06
C SER A 291 -3.92 26.06 -23.94
N ILE A 292 -4.27 26.73 -22.83
CA ILE A 292 -5.62 27.32 -22.66
C ILE A 292 -5.85 28.38 -23.73
N ASP A 293 -4.89 29.31 -23.91
CA ASP A 293 -4.98 30.42 -24.88
C ASP A 293 -5.06 29.87 -26.33
N ALA A 294 -4.39 28.75 -26.60
CA ALA A 294 -4.43 28.07 -27.91
C ALA A 294 -5.70 27.24 -28.12
N GLY A 295 -6.54 27.06 -27.10
CA GLY A 295 -7.73 26.20 -27.15
C GLY A 295 -7.41 24.72 -27.24
N GLU A 296 -6.24 24.30 -26.76
CA GLU A 296 -5.80 22.91 -26.76
C GLU A 296 -6.37 22.14 -25.58
N ASN A 297 -6.53 20.84 -25.73
CA ASN A 297 -6.89 19.94 -24.63
C ASN A 297 -5.75 19.87 -23.61
N LEU A 298 -6.04 20.21 -22.37
CA LEU A 298 -5.06 20.15 -21.30
C LEU A 298 -4.80 18.70 -20.88
N SER A 299 -3.52 18.34 -20.78
CA SER A 299 -3.10 17.08 -20.17
C SER A 299 -3.45 17.10 -18.66
N SER A 300 -4.27 16.15 -18.22
CA SER A 300 -4.59 15.97 -16.78
C SER A 300 -3.32 15.71 -15.97
N THR A 301 -2.40 14.91 -16.50
CA THR A 301 -1.09 14.64 -15.86
C THR A 301 -0.34 15.94 -15.60
N LYS A 302 -0.20 16.80 -16.61
CA LYS A 302 0.51 18.08 -16.48
C LYS A 302 -0.16 18.98 -15.42
N VAL A 303 -1.49 19.06 -15.43
CA VAL A 303 -2.23 19.88 -14.47
C VAL A 303 -2.07 19.30 -13.04
N LEU A 304 -2.11 17.97 -12.87
CA LEU A 304 -1.90 17.33 -11.56
C LEU A 304 -0.48 17.57 -11.03
N CYS A 305 0.54 17.50 -11.89
CA CYS A 305 1.92 17.85 -11.53
C CYS A 305 2.04 19.30 -11.06
N PHE A 306 1.40 20.22 -11.80
CA PHE A 306 1.33 21.64 -11.44
C PHE A 306 0.64 21.85 -10.07
N ILE A 307 -0.52 21.21 -9.87
CA ILE A 307 -1.26 21.28 -8.59
C ILE A 307 -0.36 20.81 -7.45
N HIS A 308 0.39 19.74 -7.66
CA HIS A 308 1.29 19.20 -6.64
C HIS A 308 2.35 20.22 -6.23
N LEU A 309 2.95 20.93 -7.19
CA LEU A 309 3.95 21.99 -6.89
C LEU A 309 3.28 23.19 -6.22
N ALA A 310 2.13 23.63 -6.69
CA ALA A 310 1.36 24.70 -6.06
C ALA A 310 1.02 24.36 -4.60
N PHE A 311 0.65 23.15 -4.34
CA PHE A 311 0.46 22.61 -2.98
C PHE A 311 1.75 22.72 -2.15
N UNK A 312 2.83 22.23 -2.63
CA UNK A 312 4.00 22.22 -2.01
C UNK A 312 4.50 23.52 -1.74
N LEU A 313 4.19 24.56 -2.54
CA LEU A 313 4.57 25.95 -2.32
C LEU A 313 3.59 26.76 -1.45
N GLY A 314 2.53 26.16 -1.04
CA GLY A 314 1.50 26.81 -0.23
C GLY A 314 0.52 27.66 -1.03
N ASN A 315 0.51 27.54 -2.36
CA ASN A 315 -0.37 28.26 -3.27
C ASN A 315 -1.74 27.55 -3.35
N ASP A 316 -2.41 27.39 -2.20
CA ASP A 316 -3.60 26.54 -2.06
C ASP A 316 -4.78 27.02 -2.89
N ASP A 317 -4.96 28.34 -3.04
CA ASP A 317 -6.06 28.88 -3.86
C ASP A 317 -5.92 28.43 -5.32
N THR A 318 -4.70 28.48 -5.83
CA THR A 318 -4.39 28.02 -7.19
C THR A 318 -4.57 26.50 -7.31
N ALA A 319 -4.01 25.75 -6.38
CA ALA A 319 -4.12 24.27 -6.36
C ALA A 319 -5.60 23.83 -6.34
N LEU A 320 -6.39 24.39 -5.43
CA LEU A 320 -7.81 24.05 -5.28
C LEU A 320 -8.65 24.50 -6.47
N PHE A 321 -8.31 25.63 -7.11
CA PHE A 321 -8.97 26.08 -8.34
C PHE A 321 -8.80 25.01 -9.44
N PHE A 322 -7.56 24.62 -9.74
CA PHE A 322 -7.29 23.63 -10.79
C PHE A 322 -7.83 22.23 -10.45
N LEU A 323 -7.82 21.84 -9.16
CA LEU A 323 -8.46 20.60 -8.71
C LEU A 323 -9.96 20.57 -9.07
N ARG A 324 -10.66 21.68 -8.83
CA ARG A 324 -12.09 21.79 -9.16
C ARG A 324 -12.32 21.74 -10.67
N GLN A 325 -11.47 22.39 -11.46
CA GLN A 325 -11.54 22.35 -12.92
C GLN A 325 -11.37 20.91 -13.44
N LEU A 326 -10.38 20.19 -12.93
CA LEU A 326 -10.15 18.77 -13.30
C LEU A 326 -11.35 17.90 -12.90
N ALA A 327 -11.90 18.11 -11.71
CA ALA A 327 -13.08 17.35 -11.26
C ALA A 327 -14.28 17.60 -12.17
N GLN A 328 -14.48 18.86 -12.61
CA GLN A 328 -15.55 19.23 -13.54
C GLN A 328 -15.34 18.62 -14.94
N SER A 329 -14.09 18.44 -15.38
CA SER A 329 -13.79 17.79 -16.66
C SER A 329 -13.88 16.25 -16.58
N GLY A 330 -14.18 15.70 -15.40
CA GLY A 330 -14.39 14.26 -15.23
C GLY A 330 -13.24 13.48 -14.63
N VAL A 331 -12.13 14.14 -14.29
CA VAL A 331 -11.00 13.50 -13.60
C VAL A 331 -11.37 13.21 -12.15
N ASN A 332 -11.15 12.01 -11.67
CA ASN A 332 -11.42 11.65 -10.28
C ASN A 332 -10.28 12.13 -9.37
N THR A 333 -10.33 13.40 -8.99
CA THR A 333 -9.27 14.05 -8.21
C THR A 333 -9.14 13.49 -6.78
N ALA A 334 -10.17 12.83 -6.26
CA ALA A 334 -10.12 12.23 -4.91
C ALA A 334 -9.05 11.11 -4.81
N VAL A 335 -8.69 10.49 -5.93
CA VAL A 335 -7.65 9.43 -5.98
C VAL A 335 -6.27 10.00 -5.56
N TYR A 336 -5.99 11.25 -5.92
CA TYR A 336 -4.69 11.89 -5.68
C TYR A 336 -4.58 12.56 -4.31
N MET A 337 -5.69 12.91 -3.69
CA MET A 337 -5.72 13.79 -2.52
C MET A 337 -5.16 13.16 -1.22
N PRO A 338 -5.30 11.84 -0.96
CA PRO A 338 -4.77 11.28 0.29
C PRO A 338 -3.28 11.51 0.51
N TYR A 339 -2.50 11.54 -0.56
CA TYR A 339 -1.05 11.80 -0.47
C TYR A 339 -0.75 13.21 0.04
N TRP A 340 -1.55 14.21 -0.37
CA TRP A 340 -1.40 15.58 0.14
C TRP A 340 -1.83 15.67 1.61
N PHE A 341 -2.84 14.91 2.00
CA PHE A 341 -3.31 14.88 3.40
C PHE A 341 -2.20 14.41 4.36
N LEU A 342 -1.34 13.49 3.93
CA LEU A 342 -0.21 13.02 4.74
C LEU A 342 0.83 14.12 5.03
N GLU A 343 0.91 15.11 4.16
CA GLU A 343 1.85 16.25 4.30
C GLU A 343 1.26 17.37 5.16
N LEU A 344 -0.07 17.37 5.37
CA LEU A 344 -0.77 18.41 6.12
C LEU A 344 -1.01 17.97 7.56
N LYS A 345 -0.76 18.85 8.48
CA LYS A 345 -1.22 18.71 9.87
C LYS A 345 -2.73 19.00 9.90
N ALA A 346 -3.41 18.61 11.00
CA ALA A 346 -4.85 18.82 11.17
C ALA A 346 -5.15 20.33 11.40
N ASP A 347 -4.92 21.11 10.38
CA ASP A 347 -5.09 22.56 10.36
C ASP A 347 -6.13 22.99 9.30
N GLU A 348 -6.29 24.28 9.11
CA GLU A 348 -7.25 24.84 8.17
C GLU A 348 -6.99 24.39 6.72
N ARG A 349 -5.73 24.23 6.34
CA ARG A 349 -5.35 23.77 4.98
C ARG A 349 -5.92 22.38 4.71
N LEU A 350 -5.72 21.43 5.64
CA LEU A 350 -6.23 20.05 5.50
C LEU A 350 -7.75 20.07 5.25
N PHE A 351 -8.49 20.84 6.02
CA PHE A 351 -9.95 20.87 5.90
C PHE A 351 -10.42 21.53 4.61
N ARG A 352 -9.65 22.45 4.02
CA ARG A 352 -9.91 23.02 2.68
C ARG A 352 -9.81 21.91 1.61
N TYR A 353 -8.77 21.07 1.67
CA TYR A 353 -8.57 19.95 0.74
C TYR A 353 -9.62 18.86 0.93
N ILE A 354 -9.99 18.54 2.17
CA ILE A 354 -11.08 17.60 2.48
C ILE A 354 -12.40 18.10 1.84
N SER A 355 -12.69 19.39 2.00
CA SER A 355 -13.90 19.98 1.42
C SER A 355 -13.93 19.86 -0.11
N ALA A 356 -12.77 20.01 -0.76
CA ALA A 356 -12.64 19.85 -2.21
C ALA A 356 -12.79 18.38 -2.65
N ALA A 357 -12.36 17.43 -1.82
CA ALA A 357 -12.43 16.00 -2.11
C ALA A 357 -13.84 15.42 -1.98
N LEU A 358 -14.66 15.96 -1.07
CA LEU A 358 -15.96 15.37 -0.70
C LEU A 358 -16.85 15.04 -1.91
N PRO A 359 -17.03 15.92 -2.90
CA PRO A 359 -17.94 15.61 -4.03
C PRO A 359 -17.45 14.44 -4.89
N MET A 360 -16.16 14.12 -4.85
CA MET A 360 -15.53 13.09 -5.70
C MET A 360 -15.44 11.72 -5.01
N ILE A 361 -15.68 11.65 -3.70
CA ILE A 361 -15.54 10.40 -2.93
C ILE A 361 -16.51 9.31 -3.43
N PRO A 362 -17.79 9.57 -3.70
CA PRO A 362 -18.65 8.52 -4.22
C PRO A 362 -18.11 7.88 -5.50
N ARG A 363 -17.59 8.69 -6.41
CA ARG A 363 -16.99 8.21 -7.66
C ARG A 363 -15.71 7.41 -7.40
N LEU A 364 -14.90 7.81 -6.40
CA LEU A 364 -13.74 7.04 -5.96
C LEU A 364 -14.15 5.65 -5.48
N LEU A 365 -15.20 5.59 -4.64
CA LEU A 365 -15.67 4.32 -4.08
C LEU A 365 -16.26 3.38 -5.13
N GLU A 366 -16.79 3.93 -6.23
CA GLU A 366 -17.27 3.14 -7.38
C GLU A 366 -16.12 2.43 -8.12
N THR A 367 -14.91 3.00 -8.08
CA THR A 367 -13.75 2.38 -8.73
C THR A 367 -13.07 1.31 -7.87
N CYS A 368 -13.43 1.22 -6.59
CA CYS A 368 -12.86 0.22 -5.68
C CYS A 368 -13.45 -1.16 -5.96
N GLY A 369 -12.59 -2.19 -5.96
CA GLY A 369 -12.99 -3.56 -6.22
C GLY A 369 -13.84 -4.18 -5.09
N ASP A 370 -13.55 -3.82 -3.84
CA ASP A 370 -14.21 -4.40 -2.66
C ASP A 370 -14.19 -3.43 -1.47
N ASP A 371 -14.77 -3.85 -0.36
CA ASP A 371 -14.82 -3.03 0.86
C ASP A 371 -13.45 -2.90 1.54
N TYR A 372 -12.50 -3.78 1.28
CA TYR A 372 -11.11 -3.67 1.77
C TYR A 372 -10.43 -2.45 1.13
N ASP A 373 -10.55 -2.29 -0.18
CA ASP A 373 -10.01 -1.15 -0.92
C ASP A 373 -10.66 0.17 -0.45
N LYS A 374 -12.00 0.18 -0.28
CA LYS A 374 -12.73 1.35 0.24
C LYS A 374 -12.23 1.74 1.63
N ALA A 375 -12.02 0.74 2.50
CA ALA A 375 -11.52 0.96 3.85
C ALA A 375 -10.05 1.46 3.83
N ALA A 376 -9.25 1.02 2.86
CA ALA A 376 -7.88 1.50 2.69
C ALA A 376 -7.87 2.99 2.33
N TYR A 377 -8.68 3.41 1.34
CA TYR A 377 -8.83 4.83 1.01
C TYR A 377 -9.34 5.64 2.21
N MET A 378 -10.34 5.11 2.91
CA MET A 378 -10.86 5.78 4.13
C MET A 378 -9.74 6.02 5.13
N ARG A 379 -8.92 5.00 5.42
CA ARG A 379 -7.80 5.14 6.35
C ARG A 379 -6.82 6.24 5.90
N MET A 380 -6.53 6.34 4.62
CA MET A 380 -5.65 7.38 4.07
C MET A 380 -6.25 8.78 4.29
N PHE A 381 -7.56 8.95 4.04
CA PHE A 381 -8.24 10.24 4.24
C PHE A 381 -8.26 10.67 5.71
N PHE A 382 -8.40 9.71 6.64
CA PHE A 382 -8.53 10.04 8.07
C PHE A 382 -7.20 10.08 8.83
N ARG A 383 -6.12 9.59 8.23
CA ARG A 383 -4.82 9.40 8.90
C ARG A 383 -4.26 10.69 9.53
N SER A 384 -4.44 11.82 8.87
CA SER A 384 -3.91 13.11 9.32
C SER A 384 -4.86 13.90 10.22
N ILE A 385 -6.07 13.37 10.52
CA ILE A 385 -7.09 14.09 11.29
C ILE A 385 -6.96 13.71 12.77
N ASN A 386 -6.69 14.71 13.60
CA ASN A 386 -6.77 14.56 15.07
C ASN A 386 -8.16 14.97 15.54
N GLU A 387 -9.04 14.03 15.76
CA GLU A 387 -10.45 14.25 16.11
C GLU A 387 -10.65 14.95 17.47
N GLN A 388 -9.64 14.93 18.35
CA GLN A 388 -9.75 15.49 19.71
C GLN A 388 -9.59 17.02 19.73
N ALA A 389 -9.09 17.63 18.67
CA ALA A 389 -8.72 19.04 18.62
C ALA A 389 -9.47 19.84 17.57
N LEU A 390 -10.67 19.39 17.17
CA LEU A 390 -11.42 19.98 16.05
C LEU A 390 -12.42 21.05 16.51
N SER A 391 -12.53 22.12 15.76
CA SER A 391 -13.59 23.12 15.88
C SER A 391 -14.95 22.53 15.49
N ALA A 392 -16.05 23.18 15.87
CA ALA A 392 -17.41 22.75 15.51
C ALA A 392 -17.61 22.67 14.00
N GLN A 393 -16.99 23.57 13.24
CA GLN A 393 -17.08 23.58 11.77
C GLN A 393 -16.31 22.39 11.17
N GLN A 394 -15.12 22.11 11.68
CA GLN A 394 -14.30 20.97 11.28
C GLN A 394 -15.00 19.64 11.59
N LEU A 395 -15.65 19.55 12.76
CA LEU A 395 -16.45 18.36 13.13
C LEU A 395 -17.59 18.11 12.15
N LYS A 396 -18.29 19.16 11.72
CA LYS A 396 -19.35 19.03 10.70
C LYS A 396 -18.81 18.51 9.36
N LEU A 397 -17.63 18.97 8.97
CA LEU A 397 -16.97 18.53 7.74
C LEU A 397 -16.51 17.07 7.86
N LEU A 398 -15.93 16.73 9.02
CA LEU A 398 -15.52 15.35 9.34
C LEU A 398 -16.72 14.40 9.28
N GLU A 399 -17.87 14.83 9.80
CA GLU A 399 -19.11 14.06 9.74
C GLU A 399 -19.56 13.81 8.30
N LYS A 400 -19.47 14.83 7.44
CA LYS A 400 -19.74 14.66 5.99
C LYS A 400 -18.79 13.66 5.36
N LEU A 401 -17.52 13.69 5.77
CA LEU A 401 -16.50 12.76 5.29
C LEU A 401 -16.84 11.32 5.72
N TYR A 402 -17.24 11.09 6.98
CA TYR A 402 -17.70 9.76 7.43
C TYR A 402 -18.90 9.28 6.61
N ARG A 403 -19.88 10.15 6.37
CA ARG A 403 -21.06 9.81 5.58
C ARG A 403 -20.70 9.45 4.13
N ALA A 404 -19.72 10.15 3.54
CA ALA A 404 -19.26 9.87 2.17
C ALA A 404 -18.62 8.49 2.05
N PHE A 405 -18.00 7.97 3.13
CA PHE A 405 -17.36 6.66 3.15
C PHE A 405 -18.26 5.52 3.66
N LEU A 406 -19.57 5.75 3.85
CA LEU A 406 -20.45 4.63 4.21
C LEU A 406 -20.50 3.58 3.09
N PRO A 407 -20.61 2.28 3.41
CA PRO A 407 -20.77 1.70 4.74
C PRO A 407 -19.48 1.43 5.53
N VAL A 408 -18.28 1.57 4.93
CA VAL A 408 -17.02 1.17 5.57
C VAL A 408 -16.65 2.04 6.77
N SER A 409 -17.13 3.27 6.83
CA SER A 409 -16.91 4.20 7.95
C SER A 409 -17.85 3.95 9.14
N ALA A 410 -18.88 3.13 8.97
CA ALA A 410 -19.99 3.00 9.93
C ALA A 410 -19.55 2.63 11.35
N PRO A 411 -18.57 1.73 11.57
CA PRO A 411 -18.15 1.41 12.94
C PRO A 411 -17.63 2.65 13.68
N LYS A 412 -16.73 3.40 13.05
CA LYS A 412 -16.12 4.59 13.66
C LYS A 412 -17.11 5.74 13.79
N TYR A 413 -17.90 5.98 12.74
CA TYR A 413 -18.95 7.01 12.76
C TYR A 413 -20.00 6.69 13.84
N GLY A 414 -20.39 5.42 13.97
CA GLY A 414 -21.28 4.96 15.02
C GLY A 414 -20.76 5.23 16.43
N ASP A 415 -19.46 5.05 16.64
CA ASP A 415 -18.83 5.38 17.93
C ASP A 415 -18.94 6.88 18.26
N ILE A 416 -18.70 7.74 17.27
CA ILE A 416 -18.82 9.20 17.42
C ILE A 416 -20.26 9.59 17.80
N LEU A 417 -21.23 9.08 17.07
CA LEU A 417 -22.67 9.34 17.34
C LEU A 417 -23.06 8.87 18.75
N PHE A 418 -22.60 7.68 19.12
CA PHE A 418 -22.89 7.09 20.45
C PHE A 418 -22.27 7.92 21.58
N LEU A 419 -21.01 8.30 21.46
CA LEU A 419 -20.29 9.10 22.48
C LEU A 419 -20.88 10.50 22.61
N SER A 420 -21.43 11.05 21.54
CA SER A 420 -22.12 12.35 21.51
C SER A 420 -23.59 12.25 21.96
N ALA A 421 -24.03 11.10 22.46
CA ALA A 421 -25.41 10.82 22.88
C ALA A 421 -26.46 11.05 21.76
N ARG A 422 -26.05 11.02 20.50
CA ARG A 422 -26.92 11.11 19.32
C ARG A 422 -27.49 9.72 19.01
N TYR A 423 -28.23 9.16 19.96
CA TYR A 423 -28.66 7.75 19.92
C TYR A 423 -29.64 7.46 18.77
N ARG A 424 -30.45 8.42 18.36
CA ARG A 424 -31.37 8.25 17.24
C ARG A 424 -30.59 8.00 15.94
N GLU A 425 -29.65 8.89 15.65
CA GLU A 425 -28.81 8.80 14.46
C GLU A 425 -27.93 7.54 14.49
N TRP A 426 -27.43 7.18 15.68
CA TRP A 426 -26.69 5.94 15.90
C TRP A 426 -27.54 4.71 15.52
N ALA A 427 -28.79 4.63 15.99
CA ALA A 427 -29.68 3.50 15.68
C ALA A 427 -30.11 3.48 14.20
N GLU A 428 -30.31 4.65 13.62
CA GLU A 428 -30.58 4.79 12.18
C GLU A 428 -29.40 4.30 11.34
N LEU A 429 -28.21 4.66 11.72
CA LEU A 429 -26.99 4.15 11.08
C LEU A 429 -26.88 2.63 11.15
N UNK A 430 -26.96 2.15 12.23
CA UNK A 430 -26.96 0.86 12.47
C UNK A 430 -27.87 0.14 11.71
N THR A 431 -29.09 0.63 11.53
CA THR A 431 -30.15 -0.01 10.74
C THR A 431 -29.82 0.07 9.23
N LEU A 432 -29.32 1.21 8.78
CA LEU A 432 -28.96 1.46 7.38
C LEU A 432 -27.93 0.44 6.87
N ILE A 433 -26.93 0.10 7.69
CA ILE A 433 -25.87 -0.84 7.30
C ILE A 433 -26.24 -2.31 7.53
N GLY A 434 -27.51 -2.55 7.93
CA GLY A 434 -28.02 -3.91 8.07
C GLY A 434 -27.77 -4.58 9.42
N ASN A 435 -27.18 -3.88 10.38
CA ASN A 435 -26.88 -4.47 11.70
C ASN A 435 -28.15 -4.87 12.46
N THR A 436 -28.07 -5.97 13.17
CA THR A 436 -29.08 -6.44 14.12
C THR A 436 -28.59 -6.19 15.56
N PRO A 437 -29.46 -6.32 16.57
CA PRO A 437 -29.00 -6.14 17.95
C PRO A 437 -27.86 -7.07 18.38
N GLU A 438 -27.67 -8.22 17.72
CA GLU A 438 -26.58 -9.16 18.01
C GLU A 438 -25.22 -8.65 17.53
N ASP A 439 -25.23 -7.77 16.52
CA ASP A 439 -24.00 -7.18 15.97
C ASP A 439 -23.52 -5.98 16.79
N MET A 440 -24.28 -5.59 17.80
CA MET A 440 -24.01 -4.42 18.63
C MET A 440 -23.51 -4.82 20.02
N ALA A 441 -22.60 -4.04 20.58
CA ALA A 441 -22.13 -4.23 21.96
C ALA A 441 -23.30 -4.12 22.94
N LYS A 442 -23.44 -5.13 23.79
CA LYS A 442 -24.51 -5.24 24.79
C LYS A 442 -24.59 -3.97 25.67
N GLU A 443 -23.42 -3.46 26.08
CA GLU A 443 -23.31 -2.27 26.94
C GLU A 443 -23.88 -1.03 26.25
N LYS A 444 -23.71 -0.91 24.94
CA LYS A 444 -24.28 0.20 24.15
C LYS A 444 -25.81 0.10 24.12
N LEU A 445 -26.34 -1.10 23.83
CA LEU A 445 -27.79 -1.32 23.81
C LEU A 445 -28.43 -1.05 25.18
N GLU A 446 -27.78 -1.48 26.27
CA GLU A 446 -28.28 -1.24 27.63
C GLU A 446 -28.28 0.25 27.99
N ARG A 447 -27.23 0.98 27.58
CA ARG A 447 -27.15 2.43 27.80
C ARG A 447 -28.26 3.16 27.05
N VAL A 448 -28.47 2.83 25.78
CA VAL A 448 -29.55 3.44 24.97
C VAL A 448 -30.93 3.05 25.55
N ALA A 449 -31.13 1.79 25.96
CA ALA A 449 -32.39 1.35 26.58
C ALA A 449 -32.72 2.11 27.88
N LYS A 450 -31.70 2.61 28.59
CA LYS A 450 -31.90 3.45 29.78
C LYS A 450 -32.23 4.89 29.44
N GLN A 451 -31.53 5.47 28.44
CA GLN A 451 -31.55 6.92 28.17
C GLN A 451 -32.53 7.32 27.07
N ALA A 452 -32.74 6.48 26.05
CA ALA A 452 -33.59 6.75 24.89
C ALA A 452 -34.19 5.45 24.35
N PRO A 453 -35.04 4.75 25.13
CA PRO A 453 -35.54 3.41 24.75
C PRO A 453 -36.31 3.39 23.43
N GLU A 454 -37.02 4.47 23.09
CA GLU A 454 -37.82 4.58 21.85
C GLU A 454 -36.95 4.42 20.58
N VAL A 455 -35.72 4.80 20.66
CA VAL A 455 -34.76 4.73 19.54
C VAL A 455 -34.50 3.29 19.11
N LEU A 456 -34.65 2.34 20.05
CA LEU A 456 -34.41 0.92 19.79
C LEU A 456 -35.64 0.20 19.16
N LEU A 457 -36.82 0.83 19.15
CA LEU A 457 -38.04 0.19 18.62
C LEU A 457 -37.86 -0.25 17.15
N PRO A 458 -37.49 0.63 16.19
CA PRO A 458 -37.32 0.22 14.80
C PRO A 458 -36.29 -0.91 14.64
N LEU A 459 -35.21 -0.86 15.40
CA LEU A 459 -34.13 -1.86 15.35
C LEU A 459 -34.65 -3.25 15.75
N TYR A 460 -35.38 -3.35 16.87
CA TYR A 460 -35.95 -4.61 17.35
C TYR A 460 -37.10 -5.08 16.45
N HIS A 461 -37.95 -4.19 15.95
CA HIS A 461 -39.00 -4.55 15.00
C HIS A 461 -38.45 -5.20 13.73
N ARG A 462 -37.41 -4.58 13.15
CA ARG A 462 -36.71 -5.11 11.97
C ARG A 462 -36.07 -6.49 12.28
N ALA A 463 -35.40 -6.62 13.42
CA ALA A 463 -34.73 -7.85 13.82
C ALA A 463 -35.75 -9.01 14.01
N VAL A 464 -36.94 -8.72 14.58
CA VAL A 464 -38.03 -9.70 14.69
C VAL A 464 -38.45 -10.17 13.30
N GLY A 465 -38.65 -9.26 12.36
CA GLY A 465 -39.04 -9.58 10.98
C GLY A 465 -38.01 -10.49 10.29
N ILE A 466 -36.74 -10.15 10.41
CA ILE A 466 -35.62 -10.94 9.85
C ILE A 466 -35.65 -12.37 10.44
N CYS A 467 -35.68 -12.49 11.77
CA CYS A 467 -35.66 -13.77 12.45
C CYS A 467 -36.86 -14.66 12.10
N ILE A 468 -38.05 -14.09 11.94
CA ILE A 468 -39.22 -14.85 11.51
C ILE A 468 -39.05 -15.32 10.05
N GLY A 469 -38.51 -14.48 9.19
CA GLY A 469 -38.25 -14.78 7.79
C GLY A 469 -37.25 -15.91 7.53
N GLU A 470 -36.35 -16.17 8.46
CA GLU A 470 -35.36 -17.28 8.37
C GLU A 470 -35.99 -18.68 8.52
N LYS A 471 -37.18 -18.79 9.04
CA LYS A 471 -38.00 -20.02 9.10
C LYS A 471 -37.30 -21.20 9.78
N ASN A 472 -36.51 -20.96 10.83
CA ASN A 472 -35.87 -22.01 11.61
C ASN A 472 -36.06 -21.76 13.11
N ARG A 473 -35.98 -22.85 13.92
CA ARG A 473 -36.30 -22.78 15.35
C ARG A 473 -35.36 -21.89 16.15
N LYS A 474 -34.06 -21.88 15.81
CA LYS A 474 -33.04 -21.05 16.47
C LYS A 474 -33.36 -19.56 16.29
N SER A 475 -33.75 -19.17 15.08
CA SER A 475 -34.13 -17.79 14.77
C SER A 475 -35.46 -17.40 15.43
N TYR A 476 -36.40 -18.33 15.53
CA TYR A 476 -37.65 -18.10 16.27
C TYR A 476 -37.38 -17.80 17.75
N GLN A 477 -36.43 -18.50 18.37
CA GLN A 477 -36.02 -18.22 19.75
C GLN A 477 -35.43 -16.82 19.88
N LYS A 478 -34.63 -16.37 18.88
CA LYS A 478 -34.13 -14.99 18.82
C LYS A 478 -35.28 -13.99 18.69
N ALA A 479 -36.20 -14.24 17.79
CA ALA A 479 -37.38 -13.38 17.60
C ALA A 479 -38.16 -13.19 18.91
N VAL A 480 -38.35 -14.29 19.66
CA VAL A 480 -39.03 -14.25 20.96
C VAL A 480 -38.24 -13.38 21.97
N ARG A 481 -36.91 -13.49 21.98
CA ARG A 481 -36.09 -12.61 22.86
C ARG A 481 -36.27 -11.13 22.49
N TYR A 482 -36.29 -10.82 21.17
CA TYR A 482 -36.48 -9.43 20.70
C TYR A 482 -37.89 -8.93 20.99
N LEU A 483 -38.91 -9.77 20.85
CA LEU A 483 -40.30 -9.45 21.22
C LEU A 483 -40.40 -9.09 22.71
N LYS A 484 -39.71 -9.83 23.59
CA LYS A 484 -39.64 -9.50 25.03
C LYS A 484 -39.03 -8.14 25.27
N LYS A 485 -37.96 -7.80 24.52
CA LYS A 485 -37.32 -6.46 24.60
C LYS A 485 -38.29 -5.36 24.14
N LEU A 486 -38.97 -5.58 23.03
CA LEU A 486 -40.00 -4.66 22.55
C LEU A 486 -41.10 -4.44 23.59
N LYS A 487 -41.67 -5.54 24.15
CA LYS A 487 -42.67 -5.49 25.21
C LYS A 487 -42.22 -4.61 26.38
N ALA A 488 -40.98 -4.81 26.82
CA ALA A 488 -40.38 -4.05 27.94
C ALA A 488 -40.23 -2.55 27.61
N ILE A 489 -39.84 -2.23 26.35
CA ILE A 489 -39.69 -0.83 25.91
C ILE A 489 -41.08 -0.14 25.85
N TYR A 490 -42.07 -0.80 25.21
CA TYR A 490 -43.45 -0.25 25.13
C TYR A 490 -44.03 -0.03 26.52
N ARG A 491 -43.83 -0.99 27.44
CA ARG A 491 -44.28 -0.87 28.82
C ARG A 491 -43.63 0.30 29.55
N LYS A 492 -42.33 0.46 29.41
CA LYS A 492 -41.57 1.59 30.01
C LYS A 492 -42.07 2.95 29.51
N ARG A 493 -42.62 2.97 28.28
CA ARG A 493 -43.15 4.18 27.64
C ARG A 493 -44.67 4.39 27.87
N HIS A 494 -45.32 3.49 28.60
CA HIS A 494 -46.78 3.49 28.81
C HIS A 494 -47.55 3.41 27.49
N GLU A 495 -47.04 2.63 26.53
CA GLU A 495 -47.61 2.43 25.18
C GLU A 495 -48.00 0.96 24.97
N GLU A 496 -48.51 0.27 25.98
CA GLU A 496 -48.87 -1.15 25.95
C GLU A 496 -49.89 -1.47 24.85
N GLU A 497 -50.83 -0.57 24.59
CA GLU A 497 -51.82 -0.77 23.50
C GLU A 497 -51.14 -0.97 22.15
N ARG A 498 -50.10 -0.18 21.87
CA ARG A 498 -49.30 -0.31 20.63
C ARG A 498 -48.58 -1.66 20.57
N TRP A 499 -48.08 -2.14 21.72
CA TRP A 499 -47.48 -3.45 21.80
C TRP A 499 -48.47 -4.56 21.46
N TYR A 500 -49.68 -4.52 22.06
CA TYR A 500 -50.68 -5.55 21.81
C TYR A 500 -51.14 -5.55 20.35
N ALA A 501 -51.40 -4.40 19.77
CA ALA A 501 -51.77 -4.27 18.34
C ALA A 501 -50.68 -4.87 17.42
N PHE A 502 -49.42 -4.55 17.69
CA PHE A 502 -48.29 -5.08 16.92
C PHE A 502 -48.15 -6.60 17.10
N PHE A 503 -48.25 -7.09 18.31
CA PHE A 503 -48.08 -8.51 18.62
C PHE A 503 -49.23 -9.35 18.02
N ASP A 504 -50.47 -8.84 18.05
CA ASP A 504 -51.63 -9.49 17.42
C ASP A 504 -51.45 -9.57 15.90
N GLU A 505 -50.94 -8.51 15.27
CA GLU A 505 -50.58 -8.56 13.84
C GLU A 505 -49.54 -9.64 13.55
N ILE A 506 -48.48 -9.74 14.38
CA ILE A 506 -47.45 -10.80 14.25
C ILE A 506 -48.12 -12.20 14.39
N LYS A 507 -49.00 -12.40 15.39
CA LYS A 507 -49.69 -13.67 15.61
C LYS A 507 -50.51 -14.07 14.37
N GLU A 508 -51.27 -13.15 13.83
CA GLU A 508 -52.13 -13.40 12.64
C GLU A 508 -51.27 -13.77 11.42
N ARG A 509 -50.19 -12.99 11.15
CA ARG A 509 -49.26 -13.21 10.02
C ARG A 509 -48.54 -14.56 10.14
N THR A 510 -48.28 -15.03 11.36
CA THR A 510 -47.50 -16.23 11.63
C THR A 510 -48.36 -17.40 12.10
N LYS A 511 -49.70 -17.33 11.98
CA LYS A 511 -50.60 -18.38 12.51
C LYS A 511 -50.33 -19.78 11.98
N ARG A 512 -49.79 -19.91 10.77
CA ARG A 512 -49.41 -21.19 10.15
C ARG A 512 -48.02 -21.66 10.55
N MET A 513 -47.19 -20.85 11.25
CA MET A 513 -45.84 -21.17 11.66
C MET A 513 -45.83 -21.83 13.05
N ARG A 514 -46.22 -23.11 13.13
CA ARG A 514 -46.44 -23.86 14.39
C ARG A 514 -45.22 -23.74 15.34
N ALA A 515 -44.01 -23.92 14.81
CA ALA A 515 -42.78 -23.85 15.62
C ALA A 515 -42.56 -22.44 16.23
N PHE A 516 -42.91 -21.39 15.51
CA PHE A 516 -42.81 -20.02 16.03
C PHE A 516 -43.83 -19.80 17.15
N GLN A 517 -45.09 -20.23 16.93
CA GLN A 517 -46.14 -20.13 17.95
C GLN A 517 -45.78 -20.90 19.22
N GLU A 518 -45.14 -22.08 19.08
CA GLU A 518 -44.63 -22.88 20.21
C GLU A 518 -43.55 -22.09 20.98
N GLU A 519 -42.61 -21.46 20.28
CA GLU A 519 -41.54 -20.67 20.93
C GLU A 519 -42.12 -19.41 21.61
N CYS A 520 -43.18 -18.77 21.06
CA CYS A 520 -43.88 -17.66 21.72
C CYS A 520 -44.53 -18.10 23.04
N ARG A 521 -45.18 -19.29 23.05
CA ARG A 521 -45.74 -19.87 24.28
C ARG A 521 -44.69 -20.18 25.32
N ARG A 522 -43.59 -20.85 24.90
CA ARG A 522 -42.45 -21.13 25.77
C ARG A 522 -41.82 -19.86 26.35
N GLY A 523 -41.90 -18.77 25.57
CA GLY A 523 -41.37 -17.49 25.98
C GLY A 523 -42.35 -16.67 26.84
N ASN A 524 -43.52 -17.18 27.19
CA ASN A 524 -44.57 -16.47 27.97
C ASN A 524 -44.95 -15.14 27.33
N LEU A 525 -45.00 -15.09 25.98
CA LEU A 525 -45.48 -13.93 25.22
C LEU A 525 -46.99 -14.04 24.96
N THR A 526 -47.50 -15.25 24.93
CA THR A 526 -48.96 -15.53 24.88
C THR A 526 -49.32 -16.12 26.24
N ASP A 527 -50.37 -15.58 26.88
CA ASP A 527 -50.90 -16.11 28.13
C ASP A 527 -51.39 -17.58 27.90
N ALA A 528 -51.18 -18.42 28.91
CA ALA A 528 -51.53 -19.84 28.83
C ALA A 528 -53.06 -20.07 28.73
N ASP A 529 -53.85 -19.02 28.90
CA ASP A 529 -55.34 -19.06 28.89
C ASP A 529 -55.90 -18.33 27.68
N GLY A 530 -55.59 -18.86 26.50
CA GLY A 530 -56.24 -18.42 25.26
C GLY A 530 -57.11 -19.56 24.72
N ILE A 531 -58.15 -19.92 25.42
CA ILE A 531 -59.29 -20.62 24.83
C ILE A 531 -60.37 -19.62 24.59
#